data_511b5097dca55cf2c95ae096c0b9d9b2
#
_entry.id   511b5097dca55cf2c95ae096c0b9d9b2
#
_cell.length_a   1.000
_cell.length_b   1.000
_cell.length_c   1.000
_cell.angle_alpha   90.00
_cell.angle_beta   90.00
_cell.angle_gamma   90.00
#
_symmetry.space_group_name_H-M   'P 1'
#
loop_
_entity.id
_entity.type
_entity.pdbx_description
1 polymer ?
#
loop_
_entity_poly.entity_id
_entity_poly.type
_entity_poly.pdbx_seq_one_letter_code
_entity_poly.pdbx_strand_id
1 'polypeptide(L)'
;MKVLLLANQPERTTRLKMFMGTLKSQGHEVIVPSFGTRNWIRIAEKAKKIAKESKPDVVHIFNVPDIIYHGFADLRGQGFRKLIYDYRSPWGIELSQTFGAPGRIFGEHFERELANSADAITTVNEPLGRKVREYAPNKKVHVIPNYPHRSFCTEGAGIDSQEFAVEPGREPIVFIGRICTQEGIGKLLEVARAIPEQEFWIVGSGPFAGWYLWRKPGNVKNLGWQPHEKVAALLTKARLCLIPREVDALTPYSTDKSVWKLNEYLALGKVVVASGVTKEEKRKNLMVVKAEELVEAVRENLMREPEKLSAEDYRFWDRNDQIIREAYESL
;
A
#
# COMPACT_ATOMS: atom_id res chain seq x y z
N MET A 1 6.58 20.62 -16.42
CA MET A 1 6.43 21.33 -15.13
C MET A 1 7.50 20.85 -14.17
N LYS A 2 7.85 21.68 -13.20
CA LYS A 2 8.71 21.33 -12.06
C LYS A 2 7.84 20.89 -10.89
N VAL A 3 7.99 19.64 -10.42
CA VAL A 3 7.13 19.01 -9.44
C VAL A 3 7.94 18.62 -8.21
N LEU A 4 7.48 19.03 -7.03
CA LEU A 4 8.06 18.64 -5.74
C LEU A 4 7.14 17.58 -5.09
N LEU A 5 7.66 16.36 -4.91
CA LEU A 5 6.95 15.27 -4.24
C LEU A 5 7.36 15.21 -2.76
N LEU A 6 6.40 15.28 -1.84
CA LEU A 6 6.64 15.31 -0.41
C LEU A 6 5.95 14.14 0.30
N ALA A 7 6.72 13.37 1.04
CA ALA A 7 6.25 12.38 2.01
C ALA A 7 7.14 12.44 3.25
N ASN A 8 6.67 11.94 4.40
CA ASN A 8 7.48 11.97 5.63
C ASN A 8 8.75 11.08 5.55
N GLN A 9 8.69 9.99 4.77
CA GLN A 9 9.80 9.08 4.47
C GLN A 9 9.80 8.76 2.97
N PRO A 10 10.27 9.67 2.11
CA PRO A 10 10.18 9.52 0.66
C PRO A 10 10.88 8.25 0.14
N GLU A 11 12.01 7.90 0.75
CA GLU A 11 12.81 6.72 0.41
C GLU A 11 12.08 5.40 0.65
N ARG A 12 11.07 5.39 1.54
CA ARG A 12 10.25 4.20 1.91
C ARG A 12 8.86 4.22 1.30
N THR A 13 8.48 5.29 0.62
CA THR A 13 7.14 5.47 0.07
C THR A 13 7.07 4.95 -1.36
N THR A 14 6.69 3.68 -1.54
CA THR A 14 6.57 3.03 -2.86
C THR A 14 5.72 3.85 -3.82
N ARG A 15 4.54 4.30 -3.40
CA ARG A 15 3.63 5.10 -4.22
C ARG A 15 4.29 6.38 -4.76
N LEU A 16 5.04 7.10 -3.92
CA LEU A 16 5.80 8.28 -4.36
C LEU A 16 6.81 7.93 -5.46
N LYS A 17 7.52 6.81 -5.31
CA LYS A 17 8.49 6.34 -6.33
C LYS A 17 7.79 6.02 -7.65
N MET A 18 6.61 5.43 -7.60
CA MET A 18 5.80 5.14 -8.79
C MET A 18 5.37 6.44 -9.49
N PHE A 19 4.85 7.41 -8.74
CA PHE A 19 4.54 8.74 -9.30
C PHE A 19 5.78 9.42 -9.89
N MET A 20 6.92 9.36 -9.20
CA MET A 20 8.17 9.92 -9.70
C MET A 20 8.56 9.32 -11.07
N GLY A 21 8.44 8.00 -11.21
CA GLY A 21 8.72 7.31 -12.48
C GLY A 21 7.81 7.79 -13.60
N THR A 22 6.48 7.77 -13.38
CA THR A 22 5.50 8.23 -14.37
C THR A 22 5.70 9.71 -14.73
N LEU A 23 5.87 10.60 -13.77
CA LEU A 23 6.06 12.03 -14.04
C LEU A 23 7.33 12.31 -14.85
N LYS A 24 8.44 11.63 -14.55
CA LYS A 24 9.66 11.73 -15.34
C LYS A 24 9.46 11.23 -16.77
N SER A 25 8.77 10.10 -16.97
CA SER A 25 8.46 9.59 -18.32
C SER A 25 7.53 10.52 -19.11
N GLN A 26 6.72 11.33 -18.42
CA GLN A 26 5.87 12.37 -19.01
C GLN A 26 6.59 13.70 -19.22
N GLY A 27 7.92 13.77 -18.98
CA GLY A 27 8.74 14.96 -19.26
C GLY A 27 8.70 16.04 -18.17
N HIS A 28 8.29 15.68 -16.92
CA HIS A 28 8.35 16.62 -15.81
C HIS A 28 9.71 16.58 -15.11
N GLU A 29 10.18 17.74 -14.63
CA GLU A 29 11.29 17.83 -13.67
C GLU A 29 10.76 17.48 -12.29
N VAL A 30 11.30 16.42 -11.66
CA VAL A 30 10.78 15.90 -10.39
C VAL A 30 11.83 16.02 -9.30
N ILE A 31 11.48 16.71 -8.21
CA ILE A 31 12.27 16.86 -7.00
C ILE A 31 11.67 15.95 -5.91
N VAL A 32 12.52 15.11 -5.30
CA VAL A 32 12.18 14.30 -4.15
C VAL A 32 13.23 14.53 -3.06
N PRO A 33 12.91 15.26 -1.98
CA PRO A 33 13.87 15.55 -0.93
C PRO A 33 14.12 14.34 -0.03
N SER A 34 15.34 14.18 0.46
CA SER A 34 15.64 13.35 1.62
C SER A 34 15.72 14.22 2.88
N PHE A 35 14.97 13.84 3.90
CA PHE A 35 14.95 14.66 5.13
C PHE A 35 16.03 14.26 6.14
N GLY A 36 16.54 13.03 6.12
CA GLY A 36 17.57 12.54 7.04
C GLY A 36 17.13 12.52 8.52
N THR A 37 15.83 12.62 8.80
CA THR A 37 15.24 12.65 10.13
C THR A 37 13.82 12.09 10.13
N ARG A 38 13.36 11.64 11.31
CA ARG A 38 11.94 11.25 11.54
C ARG A 38 11.19 12.27 12.41
N ASN A 39 11.85 13.37 12.81
CA ASN A 39 11.20 14.44 13.56
C ASN A 39 10.30 15.25 12.64
N TRP A 40 9.00 15.24 12.89
CA TRP A 40 7.98 15.86 12.06
C TRP A 40 8.14 17.37 11.94
N ILE A 41 8.55 18.05 13.02
CA ILE A 41 8.78 19.51 13.01
C ILE A 41 9.93 19.83 12.04
N ARG A 42 11.05 19.12 12.16
CA ARG A 42 12.19 19.30 11.25
C ARG A 42 11.87 18.95 9.80
N ILE A 43 11.02 17.94 9.58
CA ILE A 43 10.54 17.60 8.22
C ILE A 43 9.71 18.74 7.66
N ALA A 44 8.75 19.28 8.45
CA ALA A 44 7.90 20.38 8.04
C ALA A 44 8.73 21.64 7.67
N GLU A 45 9.69 22.01 8.51
CA GLU A 45 10.61 23.16 8.25
C GLU A 45 11.43 22.96 6.97
N LYS A 46 12.04 21.79 6.81
CA LYS A 46 12.82 21.45 5.61
C LYS A 46 11.96 21.43 4.35
N ALA A 47 10.74 20.86 4.42
CA ALA A 47 9.83 20.82 3.28
C ALA A 47 9.43 22.24 2.85
N LYS A 48 9.07 23.10 3.79
CA LYS A 48 8.73 24.52 3.53
C LYS A 48 9.93 25.30 2.93
N LYS A 49 11.14 25.07 3.46
CA LYS A 49 12.38 25.67 2.93
C LYS A 49 12.64 25.23 1.49
N ILE A 50 12.59 23.92 1.21
CA ILE A 50 12.81 23.37 -0.13
C ILE A 50 11.80 23.92 -1.13
N ALA A 51 10.51 24.02 -0.75
CA ALA A 51 9.49 24.59 -1.62
C ALA A 51 9.78 26.06 -1.99
N LYS A 52 10.22 26.87 -1.02
CA LYS A 52 10.61 28.29 -1.25
C LYS A 52 11.84 28.41 -2.14
N GLU A 53 12.85 27.57 -1.95
CA GLU A 53 14.12 27.62 -2.69
C GLU A 53 13.97 27.06 -4.11
N SER A 54 13.28 25.93 -4.27
CA SER A 54 13.13 25.26 -5.56
C SER A 54 12.03 25.84 -6.45
N LYS A 55 11.07 26.56 -5.86
CA LYS A 55 9.93 27.20 -6.54
C LYS A 55 9.28 26.28 -7.59
N PRO A 56 8.75 25.09 -7.18
CA PRO A 56 8.13 24.19 -8.12
C PRO A 56 6.81 24.78 -8.65
N ASP A 57 6.40 24.36 -9.84
CA ASP A 57 5.06 24.65 -10.35
C ASP A 57 3.99 23.96 -9.49
N VAL A 58 4.25 22.70 -9.12
CA VAL A 58 3.34 21.85 -8.37
C VAL A 58 4.04 21.25 -7.15
N VAL A 59 3.40 21.30 -6.00
CA VAL A 59 3.73 20.45 -4.84
C VAL A 59 2.72 19.33 -4.75
N HIS A 60 3.17 18.10 -4.63
CA HIS A 60 2.33 16.93 -4.41
C HIS A 60 2.65 16.32 -3.05
N ILE A 61 1.71 16.38 -2.12
CA ILE A 61 1.84 15.89 -0.74
C ILE A 61 1.21 14.51 -0.62
N PHE A 62 2.00 13.55 -0.14
CA PHE A 62 1.55 12.19 0.18
C PHE A 62 1.28 12.08 1.69
N ASN A 63 0.01 11.92 2.09
CA ASN A 63 -0.31 11.68 3.49
C ASN A 63 0.19 10.28 3.90
N VAL A 64 0.40 9.91 5.09
CA VAL A 64 0.27 10.49 6.44
C VAL A 64 1.65 10.69 7.06
N PRO A 65 1.83 11.45 8.14
CA PRO A 65 0.86 12.19 8.92
C PRO A 65 0.67 13.61 8.37
N ASP A 66 -0.58 14.03 8.30
CA ASP A 66 -1.00 15.27 7.63
C ASP A 66 -0.52 16.54 8.34
N ILE A 67 -0.38 16.51 9.66
CA ILE A 67 0.12 17.63 10.50
C ILE A 67 1.49 18.16 10.03
N ILE A 68 2.33 17.33 9.40
CA ILE A 68 3.65 17.77 8.87
C ILE A 68 3.49 18.92 7.88
N TYR A 69 2.37 18.94 7.16
CA TYR A 69 2.11 19.88 6.08
C TYR A 69 1.12 20.99 6.49
N HIS A 70 0.85 21.12 7.79
CA HIS A 70 0.03 22.22 8.32
C HIS A 70 0.57 23.58 7.90
N GLY A 71 -0.31 24.48 7.42
CA GLY A 71 0.04 25.78 6.91
C GLY A 71 0.93 25.77 5.67
N PHE A 72 1.03 24.63 4.96
CA PHE A 72 1.84 24.56 3.73
C PHE A 72 1.22 25.39 2.61
N ALA A 73 -0.09 25.48 2.57
CA ALA A 73 -0.83 26.28 1.58
C ALA A 73 -0.50 27.78 1.63
N ASP A 74 -0.08 28.29 2.81
CA ASP A 74 0.31 29.70 2.99
C ASP A 74 1.54 30.11 2.15
N LEU A 75 2.28 29.11 1.67
CA LEU A 75 3.43 29.33 0.77
C LEU A 75 3.03 29.51 -0.70
N ARG A 76 1.74 29.35 -1.04
CA ARG A 76 1.26 29.52 -2.42
C ARG A 76 1.59 30.91 -2.95
N GLY A 77 2.09 30.97 -4.18
CA GLY A 77 2.56 32.21 -4.81
C GLY A 77 3.97 32.65 -4.42
N GLN A 78 4.49 32.25 -3.25
CA GLN A 78 5.87 32.51 -2.84
C GLN A 78 6.79 31.31 -3.07
N GLY A 79 6.32 30.09 -2.78
CA GLY A 79 7.07 28.86 -2.85
C GLY A 79 6.64 27.92 -3.97
N PHE A 80 5.36 27.94 -4.36
CA PHE A 80 4.80 27.09 -5.43
C PHE A 80 3.50 27.70 -5.96
N ARG A 81 2.97 27.13 -7.07
CA ARG A 81 1.72 27.62 -7.69
C ARG A 81 0.53 26.76 -7.35
N LYS A 82 0.67 25.42 -7.45
CA LYS A 82 -0.40 24.44 -7.36
C LYS A 82 -0.08 23.35 -6.34
N LEU A 83 -1.11 22.81 -5.69
CA LEU A 83 -1.01 21.79 -4.67
C LEU A 83 -1.88 20.59 -5.04
N ILE A 84 -1.28 19.40 -5.06
CA ILE A 84 -1.98 18.11 -5.11
C ILE A 84 -1.86 17.46 -3.74
N TYR A 85 -2.96 16.91 -3.25
CA TYR A 85 -3.00 16.14 -2.02
C TYR A 85 -3.31 14.67 -2.31
N ASP A 86 -2.38 13.76 -2.02
CA ASP A 86 -2.57 12.32 -2.16
C ASP A 86 -3.14 11.74 -0.87
N TYR A 87 -4.48 11.63 -0.82
CA TYR A 87 -5.23 11.08 0.33
C TYR A 87 -5.31 9.55 0.22
N ARG A 88 -4.34 8.85 0.79
CA ARG A 88 -4.19 7.38 0.68
C ARG A 88 -4.54 6.61 1.95
N SER A 89 -4.77 7.30 3.06
CA SER A 89 -5.19 6.70 4.33
C SER A 89 -5.96 7.73 5.17
N PRO A 90 -7.00 7.33 5.89
CA PRO A 90 -7.77 8.22 6.77
C PRO A 90 -7.06 8.34 8.12
N TRP A 91 -6.14 9.30 8.25
CA TRP A 91 -5.29 9.47 9.43
C TRP A 91 -6.08 9.68 10.72
N GLY A 92 -7.20 10.39 10.65
CA GLY A 92 -8.09 10.54 11.80
C GLY A 92 -8.63 9.21 12.31
N ILE A 93 -8.98 8.29 11.41
CA ILE A 93 -9.41 6.93 11.79
C ILE A 93 -8.23 6.12 12.34
N GLU A 94 -7.03 6.22 11.74
CA GLU A 94 -5.84 5.56 12.28
C GLU A 94 -5.54 6.01 13.72
N LEU A 95 -5.57 7.32 13.96
CA LEU A 95 -5.35 7.87 15.30
C LEU A 95 -6.45 7.47 16.30
N SER A 96 -7.68 7.28 15.83
CA SER A 96 -8.77 6.86 16.70
C SER A 96 -8.59 5.46 17.29
N GLN A 97 -7.85 4.59 16.63
CA GLN A 97 -7.53 3.25 17.15
C GLN A 97 -6.65 3.30 18.41
N THR A 98 -5.86 4.37 18.58
CA THR A 98 -4.97 4.54 19.73
C THR A 98 -5.51 5.55 20.73
N PHE A 99 -6.08 6.66 20.26
CA PHE A 99 -6.45 7.82 21.07
C PHE A 99 -7.97 8.06 21.12
N GLY A 100 -8.79 7.18 20.57
CA GLY A 100 -10.25 7.32 20.54
C GLY A 100 -10.72 8.57 19.76
N ALA A 101 -11.86 9.14 20.18
CA ALA A 101 -12.48 10.30 19.53
C ALA A 101 -11.56 11.54 19.45
N PRO A 102 -10.76 11.91 20.49
CA PRO A 102 -9.82 13.02 20.37
C PRO A 102 -8.81 12.84 19.23
N GLY A 103 -8.25 11.63 19.09
CA GLY A 103 -7.32 11.32 17.98
C GLY A 103 -7.98 11.46 16.62
N ARG A 104 -9.24 11.03 16.51
CA ARG A 104 -10.03 11.19 15.28
C ARG A 104 -10.21 12.64 14.89
N ILE A 105 -10.70 13.47 15.83
CA ILE A 105 -10.95 14.90 15.61
C ILE A 105 -9.66 15.61 15.20
N PHE A 106 -8.56 15.30 15.90
CA PHE A 106 -7.25 15.85 15.60
C PHE A 106 -6.78 15.50 14.18
N GLY A 107 -6.80 14.24 13.80
CA GLY A 107 -6.37 13.81 12.47
C GLY A 107 -7.26 14.36 11.34
N GLU A 108 -8.59 14.29 11.51
CA GLU A 108 -9.55 14.82 10.53
C GLU A 108 -9.43 16.35 10.35
N HIS A 109 -8.97 17.10 11.35
CA HIS A 109 -8.71 18.53 11.21
C HIS A 109 -7.66 18.80 10.12
N PHE A 110 -6.52 18.14 10.17
CA PHE A 110 -5.45 18.33 9.19
C PHE A 110 -5.78 17.71 7.82
N GLU A 111 -6.51 16.59 7.78
CA GLU A 111 -7.03 16.05 6.53
C GLU A 111 -7.92 17.06 5.80
N ARG A 112 -8.84 17.71 6.53
CA ARG A 112 -9.74 18.75 5.98
C ARG A 112 -8.98 19.98 5.51
N GLU A 113 -7.99 20.43 6.28
CA GLU A 113 -7.13 21.55 5.91
C GLU A 113 -6.46 21.29 4.55
N LEU A 114 -5.78 20.16 4.42
CA LEU A 114 -5.06 19.80 3.18
C LEU A 114 -6.01 19.57 2.00
N ALA A 115 -7.12 18.85 2.22
CA ALA A 115 -8.11 18.61 1.18
C ALA A 115 -8.71 19.90 0.62
N ASN A 116 -9.07 20.85 1.49
CA ASN A 116 -9.62 22.14 1.06
C ASN A 116 -8.58 23.04 0.40
N SER A 117 -7.32 22.96 0.84
CA SER A 117 -6.22 23.76 0.29
C SER A 117 -5.72 23.24 -1.07
N ALA A 118 -5.94 21.97 -1.40
CA ALA A 118 -5.49 21.37 -2.65
C ALA A 118 -6.22 21.93 -3.88
N ASP A 119 -5.53 22.01 -5.03
CA ASP A 119 -6.14 22.27 -6.34
C ASP A 119 -6.76 20.99 -6.94
N ALA A 120 -6.12 19.85 -6.73
CA ALA A 120 -6.63 18.52 -7.06
C ALA A 120 -6.27 17.52 -5.96
N ILE A 121 -7.02 16.43 -5.88
CA ILE A 121 -6.82 15.36 -4.91
C ILE A 121 -6.60 14.06 -5.67
N THR A 122 -5.59 13.29 -5.26
CA THR A 122 -5.43 11.90 -5.70
C THR A 122 -5.73 10.96 -4.54
N THR A 123 -6.21 9.76 -4.83
CA THR A 123 -6.48 8.73 -3.83
C THR A 123 -6.26 7.34 -4.42
N VAL A 124 -6.32 6.30 -3.59
CA VAL A 124 -6.02 4.93 -4.04
C VAL A 124 -7.25 4.11 -4.40
N ASN A 125 -8.43 4.51 -3.89
CA ASN A 125 -9.67 3.75 -4.07
C ASN A 125 -10.91 4.65 -3.91
N GLU A 126 -12.08 4.15 -4.31
CA GLU A 126 -13.33 4.91 -4.22
C GLU A 126 -13.82 5.16 -2.77
N PRO A 127 -13.68 4.26 -1.81
CA PRO A 127 -14.04 4.57 -0.43
C PRO A 127 -13.30 5.79 0.14
N LEU A 128 -11.99 5.90 -0.09
CA LEU A 128 -11.24 7.10 0.29
C LEU A 128 -11.62 8.31 -0.55
N GLY A 129 -11.92 8.10 -1.84
CA GLY A 129 -12.43 9.16 -2.71
C GLY A 129 -13.74 9.75 -2.18
N ARG A 130 -14.69 8.90 -1.76
CA ARG A 130 -15.94 9.36 -1.12
C ARG A 130 -15.65 10.14 0.17
N LYS A 131 -14.81 9.59 1.04
CA LYS A 131 -14.46 10.24 2.31
C LYS A 131 -13.83 11.62 2.10
N VAL A 132 -12.89 11.78 1.19
CA VAL A 132 -12.24 13.07 0.97
C VAL A 132 -13.16 14.08 0.28
N ARG A 133 -14.13 13.63 -0.52
CA ARG A 133 -15.18 14.51 -1.08
C ARG A 133 -16.11 15.09 0.01
N GLU A 134 -16.30 14.39 1.14
CA GLU A 134 -17.01 14.95 2.30
C GLU A 134 -16.27 16.16 2.90
N TYR A 135 -14.94 16.19 2.80
CA TYR A 135 -14.12 17.30 3.27
C TYR A 135 -14.03 18.43 2.27
N ALA A 136 -13.95 18.11 0.99
CA ALA A 136 -13.73 19.06 -0.09
C ALA A 136 -14.60 18.72 -1.32
N PRO A 137 -15.94 18.97 -1.26
CA PRO A 137 -16.89 18.49 -2.26
C PRO A 137 -16.67 19.08 -3.66
N ASN A 138 -16.08 20.27 -3.75
CA ASN A 138 -15.84 20.97 -5.01
C ASN A 138 -14.47 20.64 -5.64
N LYS A 139 -13.70 19.76 -5.03
CA LYS A 139 -12.37 19.39 -5.56
C LYS A 139 -12.45 18.19 -6.49
N LYS A 140 -11.65 18.24 -7.54
CA LYS A 140 -11.50 17.10 -8.44
C LYS A 140 -10.69 16.00 -7.75
N VAL A 141 -11.23 14.79 -7.71
CA VAL A 141 -10.63 13.62 -7.05
C VAL A 141 -10.34 12.57 -8.10
N HIS A 142 -9.08 12.20 -8.25
CA HIS A 142 -8.59 11.17 -9.16
C HIS A 142 -8.25 9.90 -8.39
N VAL A 143 -8.85 8.78 -8.76
CA VAL A 143 -8.57 7.47 -8.15
C VAL A 143 -7.43 6.81 -8.92
N ILE A 144 -6.31 6.58 -8.23
CA ILE A 144 -5.08 6.02 -8.78
C ILE A 144 -4.71 4.80 -7.93
N PRO A 145 -5.09 3.58 -8.35
CA PRO A 145 -4.85 2.35 -7.59
C PRO A 145 -3.38 2.02 -7.36
N ASN A 146 -3.11 1.27 -6.30
CA ASN A 146 -1.80 0.74 -5.96
C ASN A 146 -1.52 -0.56 -6.71
N TYR A 147 -1.21 -0.47 -7.99
CA TYR A 147 -0.79 -1.61 -8.80
C TYR A 147 0.73 -1.70 -8.90
N PRO A 148 1.32 -2.91 -8.97
CA PRO A 148 2.76 -3.06 -9.13
C PRO A 148 3.22 -2.64 -10.54
N HIS A 149 4.50 -2.31 -10.67
CA HIS A 149 5.12 -2.12 -11.97
C HIS A 149 5.27 -3.48 -12.67
N ARG A 150 5.25 -3.51 -14.02
CA ARG A 150 5.42 -4.77 -14.77
C ARG A 150 6.75 -5.47 -14.48
N SER A 151 7.80 -4.71 -14.19
CA SER A 151 9.12 -5.27 -13.86
C SER A 151 9.08 -6.17 -12.62
N PHE A 152 8.12 -5.97 -11.71
CA PHE A 152 7.95 -6.84 -10.55
C PHE A 152 7.81 -8.31 -10.92
N CYS A 153 7.12 -8.61 -12.02
CA CYS A 153 6.94 -9.99 -12.50
C CYS A 153 8.22 -10.60 -13.08
N THR A 154 9.19 -9.78 -13.49
CA THR A 154 10.47 -10.23 -14.07
C THR A 154 11.66 -10.07 -13.13
N GLU A 155 11.55 -9.29 -12.07
CA GLU A 155 12.61 -9.03 -11.09
C GLU A 155 13.14 -10.31 -10.43
N GLY A 156 12.28 -11.31 -10.24
CA GLY A 156 12.66 -12.61 -9.66
C GLY A 156 13.25 -13.62 -10.64
N ALA A 157 13.22 -13.36 -11.93
CA ALA A 157 13.56 -14.39 -12.95
C ALA A 157 15.05 -14.79 -13.00
N GLY A 158 15.95 -13.95 -12.45
CA GLY A 158 17.41 -14.20 -12.40
C GLY A 158 17.92 -14.58 -11.00
N ILE A 159 17.06 -14.68 -10.00
CA ILE A 159 17.47 -15.04 -8.64
C ILE A 159 17.58 -16.55 -8.51
N ASP A 160 18.73 -17.03 -8.00
CA ASP A 160 18.93 -18.45 -7.73
C ASP A 160 17.85 -18.96 -6.76
N SER A 161 16.92 -19.74 -7.31
CA SER A 161 15.78 -20.27 -6.58
C SER A 161 16.16 -21.43 -5.64
N GLN A 162 17.42 -21.84 -5.57
CA GLN A 162 17.88 -22.94 -4.69
C GLN A 162 17.77 -22.55 -3.22
N GLU A 163 17.95 -21.26 -2.86
CA GLU A 163 17.74 -20.77 -1.48
C GLU A 163 16.31 -21.06 -0.97
N PHE A 164 15.32 -21.16 -1.88
CA PHE A 164 13.90 -21.40 -1.58
C PHE A 164 13.39 -22.64 -2.32
N ALA A 165 14.17 -23.74 -2.26
CA ALA A 165 13.76 -24.97 -2.90
C ALA A 165 12.47 -25.50 -2.27
N VAL A 166 11.52 -25.86 -3.10
CA VAL A 166 10.23 -26.44 -2.73
C VAL A 166 10.11 -27.79 -3.44
N GLU A 167 9.78 -28.83 -2.70
CA GLU A 167 9.46 -30.12 -3.29
C GLU A 167 8.16 -30.02 -4.10
N PRO A 168 8.08 -30.62 -5.29
CA PRO A 168 6.85 -30.66 -6.07
C PRO A 168 5.68 -31.21 -5.24
N GLY A 169 4.55 -30.50 -5.27
CA GLY A 169 3.35 -30.86 -4.49
C GLY A 169 3.37 -30.38 -3.03
N ARG A 170 4.42 -29.64 -2.62
CA ARG A 170 4.54 -29.05 -1.27
C ARG A 170 4.71 -27.54 -1.29
N GLU A 171 4.16 -26.89 -2.31
CA GLU A 171 4.24 -25.45 -2.46
C GLU A 171 3.59 -24.75 -1.25
N PRO A 172 4.28 -23.76 -0.63
CA PRO A 172 3.82 -23.14 0.61
C PRO A 172 2.66 -22.17 0.41
N ILE A 173 1.94 -21.91 1.50
CA ILE A 173 1.11 -20.72 1.65
C ILE A 173 2.02 -19.57 2.09
N VAL A 174 1.99 -18.45 1.36
CA VAL A 174 2.91 -17.33 1.60
C VAL A 174 2.16 -16.12 2.14
N PHE A 175 2.68 -15.54 3.21
CA PHE A 175 2.33 -14.23 3.74
C PHE A 175 3.52 -13.29 3.64
N ILE A 176 3.32 -12.10 3.07
CA ILE A 176 4.32 -11.03 3.05
C ILE A 176 3.80 -9.83 3.81
N GLY A 177 4.59 -9.30 4.74
CA GLY A 177 4.20 -8.09 5.44
C GLY A 177 4.87 -7.91 6.81
N ARG A 178 4.43 -6.87 7.50
CA ARG A 178 4.87 -6.63 8.89
C ARG A 178 4.32 -7.72 9.80
N ILE A 179 5.17 -8.19 10.71
CA ILE A 179 4.74 -9.13 11.75
C ILE A 179 4.14 -8.33 12.90
N CYS A 180 2.83 -8.13 12.85
CA CYS A 180 2.06 -7.35 13.84
C CYS A 180 0.57 -7.74 13.79
N THR A 181 -0.18 -7.32 14.81
CA THR A 181 -1.60 -7.60 14.93
C THR A 181 -2.41 -7.05 13.74
N GLN A 182 -2.13 -5.82 13.29
CA GLN A 182 -2.86 -5.17 12.20
C GLN A 182 -2.74 -5.94 10.86
N GLU A 183 -1.66 -6.67 10.66
CA GLU A 183 -1.46 -7.52 9.48
C GLU A 183 -2.02 -8.94 9.69
N GLY A 184 -2.59 -9.25 10.87
CA GLY A 184 -3.29 -10.49 11.16
C GLY A 184 -2.37 -11.68 11.44
N ILE A 185 -1.19 -11.44 12.02
CA ILE A 185 -0.23 -12.53 12.33
C ILE A 185 -0.84 -13.61 13.24
N GLY A 186 -1.67 -13.22 14.20
CA GLY A 186 -2.39 -14.15 15.09
C GLY A 186 -3.29 -15.10 14.31
N LYS A 187 -4.07 -14.54 13.39
CA LYS A 187 -4.99 -15.29 12.52
C LYS A 187 -4.23 -16.22 11.56
N LEU A 188 -3.10 -15.76 11.00
CA LEU A 188 -2.23 -16.63 10.20
C LEU A 188 -1.79 -17.87 10.98
N LEU A 189 -1.35 -17.69 12.24
CA LEU A 189 -0.92 -18.80 13.09
C LEU A 189 -2.08 -19.74 13.49
N GLU A 190 -3.31 -19.24 13.61
CA GLU A 190 -4.51 -20.06 13.80
C GLU A 190 -4.77 -20.91 12.56
N VAL A 191 -4.76 -20.31 11.36
CA VAL A 191 -4.91 -21.05 10.09
C VAL A 191 -3.83 -22.12 9.95
N ALA A 192 -2.57 -21.80 10.26
CA ALA A 192 -1.47 -22.75 10.18
C ALA A 192 -1.62 -23.93 11.16
N ARG A 193 -2.15 -23.70 12.38
CA ARG A 193 -2.45 -24.79 13.32
C ARG A 193 -3.59 -25.69 12.85
N ALA A 194 -4.57 -25.12 12.15
CA ALA A 194 -5.71 -25.84 11.63
C ALA A 194 -5.39 -26.68 10.38
N ILE A 195 -4.27 -26.37 9.69
CA ILE A 195 -3.83 -27.05 8.46
C ILE A 195 -2.36 -27.50 8.64
N PRO A 196 -2.06 -28.44 9.54
CA PRO A 196 -0.71 -28.81 9.90
C PRO A 196 0.08 -29.49 8.77
N GLU A 197 -0.60 -30.08 7.80
CA GLU A 197 -0.04 -30.73 6.62
C GLU A 197 0.53 -29.74 5.59
N GLN A 198 0.10 -28.46 5.66
CA GLN A 198 0.53 -27.42 4.73
C GLN A 198 1.64 -26.56 5.33
N GLU A 199 2.68 -26.28 4.55
CA GLU A 199 3.73 -25.34 4.96
C GLU A 199 3.30 -23.88 4.76
N PHE A 200 3.66 -23.03 5.74
CA PHE A 200 3.41 -21.57 5.71
C PHE A 200 4.72 -20.81 5.77
N TRP A 201 4.92 -19.88 4.85
CA TRP A 201 6.06 -18.97 4.85
C TRP A 201 5.66 -17.56 5.24
N ILE A 202 6.34 -17.02 6.25
CA ILE A 202 6.22 -15.63 6.67
C ILE A 202 7.44 -14.88 6.15
N VAL A 203 7.20 -13.88 5.28
CA VAL A 203 8.24 -13.00 4.72
C VAL A 203 8.03 -11.60 5.23
N GLY A 204 8.93 -11.14 6.10
CA GLY A 204 8.86 -9.82 6.69
C GLY A 204 9.45 -9.74 8.08
N SER A 205 9.27 -8.59 8.72
CA SER A 205 9.76 -8.33 10.07
C SER A 205 8.82 -7.42 10.85
N GLY A 206 9.06 -7.28 12.14
CA GLY A 206 8.30 -6.37 13.01
C GLY A 206 8.99 -6.19 14.34
N PRO A 207 8.70 -5.10 15.10
CA PRO A 207 9.36 -4.82 16.37
C PRO A 207 9.20 -5.95 17.41
N PHE A 208 8.08 -6.67 17.35
CA PHE A 208 7.74 -7.74 18.29
C PHE A 208 7.63 -9.11 17.59
N ALA A 209 8.32 -9.28 16.45
CA ALA A 209 8.24 -10.51 15.65
C ALA A 209 8.60 -11.76 16.48
N GLY A 210 9.64 -11.69 17.31
CA GLY A 210 10.04 -12.80 18.18
C GLY A 210 8.95 -13.21 19.17
N TRP A 211 8.23 -12.24 19.75
CA TRP A 211 7.11 -12.50 20.66
C TRP A 211 5.92 -13.16 19.95
N TYR A 212 5.53 -12.64 18.78
CA TYR A 212 4.44 -13.23 18.00
C TYR A 212 4.75 -14.66 17.54
N LEU A 213 6.00 -14.93 17.18
CA LEU A 213 6.42 -16.19 16.59
C LEU A 213 6.99 -17.19 17.61
N TRP A 214 7.06 -16.84 18.89
CA TRP A 214 7.63 -17.71 19.93
C TRP A 214 6.93 -19.08 19.98
N ARG A 215 5.61 -19.13 19.86
CA ARG A 215 4.81 -20.36 19.84
C ARG A 215 4.23 -20.65 18.46
N LYS A 216 4.96 -20.32 17.39
CA LYS A 216 4.53 -20.67 16.04
C LYS A 216 4.47 -22.19 15.88
N PRO A 217 3.50 -22.73 15.12
CA PRO A 217 3.45 -24.17 14.81
C PRO A 217 4.65 -24.59 13.93
N GLY A 218 4.97 -25.90 13.95
CA GLY A 218 6.14 -26.45 13.27
C GLY A 218 6.12 -26.29 11.75
N ASN A 219 4.92 -26.21 11.17
CA ASN A 219 4.71 -26.00 9.73
C ASN A 219 4.86 -24.53 9.28
N VAL A 220 5.23 -23.61 10.19
CA VAL A 220 5.48 -22.19 9.86
C VAL A 220 6.98 -21.93 9.78
N LYS A 221 7.46 -21.48 8.64
CA LYS A 221 8.82 -20.97 8.42
C LYS A 221 8.80 -19.44 8.40
N ASN A 222 9.66 -18.81 9.21
CA ASN A 222 9.90 -17.37 9.15
C ASN A 222 11.17 -17.10 8.34
N LEU A 223 11.02 -16.51 7.16
CA LEU A 223 12.11 -16.18 6.24
C LEU A 223 12.70 -14.79 6.49
N GLY A 224 12.16 -14.07 7.51
CA GLY A 224 12.61 -12.71 7.82
C GLY A 224 12.28 -11.71 6.72
N TRP A 225 12.87 -10.52 6.83
CA TRP A 225 12.75 -9.49 5.80
C TRP A 225 13.57 -9.89 4.57
N GLN A 226 12.98 -9.74 3.39
CA GLN A 226 13.63 -10.02 2.12
C GLN A 226 13.62 -8.79 1.21
N PRO A 227 14.64 -8.57 0.37
CA PRO A 227 14.60 -7.55 -0.68
C PRO A 227 13.46 -7.79 -1.66
N HIS A 228 12.95 -6.70 -2.28
CA HIS A 228 11.76 -6.76 -3.13
C HIS A 228 11.92 -7.73 -4.33
N GLU A 229 13.12 -7.79 -4.88
CA GLU A 229 13.47 -8.71 -5.98
C GLU A 229 13.36 -10.18 -5.53
N LYS A 230 13.81 -10.50 -4.32
CA LYS A 230 13.66 -11.85 -3.72
C LYS A 230 12.21 -12.17 -3.38
N VAL A 231 11.41 -11.17 -3.04
CA VAL A 231 9.96 -11.34 -2.78
C VAL A 231 9.24 -11.86 -4.02
N ALA A 232 9.51 -11.32 -5.20
CA ALA A 232 8.92 -11.79 -6.45
C ALA A 232 9.28 -13.26 -6.71
N ALA A 233 10.55 -13.63 -6.53
CA ALA A 233 11.02 -15.02 -6.69
C ALA A 233 10.36 -15.98 -5.69
N LEU A 234 10.24 -15.58 -4.41
CA LEU A 234 9.54 -16.36 -3.39
C LEU A 234 8.07 -16.60 -3.74
N LEU A 235 7.40 -15.58 -4.22
CA LEU A 235 5.99 -15.67 -4.59
C LEU A 235 5.75 -16.64 -5.76
N THR A 236 6.72 -16.82 -6.66
CA THR A 236 6.57 -17.83 -7.74
C THR A 236 6.43 -19.25 -7.18
N LYS A 237 6.98 -19.53 -5.99
CA LYS A 237 6.92 -20.83 -5.31
C LYS A 237 5.62 -21.04 -4.52
N ALA A 238 4.82 -19.99 -4.29
CA ALA A 238 3.61 -20.09 -3.50
C ALA A 238 2.50 -20.88 -4.22
N ARG A 239 1.85 -21.79 -3.52
CA ARG A 239 0.57 -22.38 -3.93
C ARG A 239 -0.55 -21.36 -3.79
N LEU A 240 -0.55 -20.62 -2.69
CA LEU A 240 -1.56 -19.66 -2.30
C LEU A 240 -0.91 -18.51 -1.51
N CYS A 241 -1.45 -17.31 -1.65
CA CYS A 241 -1.06 -16.15 -0.85
C CYS A 241 -2.16 -15.77 0.13
N LEU A 242 -1.79 -15.47 1.39
CA LEU A 242 -2.73 -15.20 2.46
C LEU A 242 -2.63 -13.76 2.96
N ILE A 243 -3.79 -13.11 3.16
CA ILE A 243 -3.94 -11.79 3.81
C ILE A 243 -4.94 -11.94 4.97
N PRO A 244 -4.48 -12.30 6.18
CA PRO A 244 -5.35 -12.75 7.28
C PRO A 244 -5.72 -11.62 8.25
N ARG A 245 -6.11 -10.44 7.75
CA ARG A 245 -6.41 -9.28 8.60
C ARG A 245 -7.75 -9.48 9.32
N GLU A 246 -7.83 -8.94 10.53
CA GLU A 246 -9.10 -8.76 11.24
C GLU A 246 -9.86 -7.57 10.67
N VAL A 247 -11.17 -7.55 10.90
CA VAL A 247 -12.02 -6.41 10.54
C VAL A 247 -11.82 -5.31 11.58
N ASP A 248 -11.51 -4.10 11.12
CA ASP A 248 -11.35 -2.91 11.94
C ASP A 248 -11.93 -1.67 11.26
N ALA A 249 -11.75 -0.50 11.86
CA ALA A 249 -12.26 0.77 11.34
C ALA A 249 -11.61 1.17 9.98
N LEU A 250 -10.47 0.59 9.62
CA LEU A 250 -9.78 0.84 8.34
C LEU A 250 -10.22 -0.13 7.24
N THR A 251 -10.87 -1.23 7.58
CA THR A 251 -11.31 -2.26 6.60
C THR A 251 -12.12 -1.68 5.43
N PRO A 252 -13.07 -0.72 5.63
CA PRO A 252 -13.80 -0.13 4.50
C PRO A 252 -12.92 0.62 3.49
N TYR A 253 -11.72 1.03 3.91
CA TYR A 253 -10.74 1.77 3.10
C TYR A 253 -9.59 0.88 2.60
N SER A 254 -9.52 -0.37 3.07
CA SER A 254 -8.56 -1.39 2.63
C SER A 254 -9.20 -2.24 1.54
N THR A 255 -8.94 -1.89 0.27
CA THR A 255 -9.59 -2.56 -0.87
C THR A 255 -8.57 -3.30 -1.75
N ASP A 256 -9.08 -4.10 -2.69
CA ASP A 256 -8.27 -4.74 -3.74
C ASP A 256 -7.52 -3.73 -4.64
N LYS A 257 -7.86 -2.43 -4.59
CA LYS A 257 -7.11 -1.37 -5.26
C LYS A 257 -6.02 -0.73 -4.39
N SER A 258 -6.17 -0.78 -3.07
CA SER A 258 -5.27 -0.06 -2.15
C SER A 258 -4.16 -0.94 -1.54
N VAL A 259 -4.37 -2.24 -1.41
CA VAL A 259 -3.43 -3.16 -0.76
C VAL A 259 -2.34 -3.61 -1.73
N TRP A 260 -1.11 -3.07 -1.60
CA TRP A 260 0.02 -3.37 -2.48
C TRP A 260 0.27 -4.86 -2.65
N LYS A 261 0.51 -5.58 -1.56
CA LYS A 261 0.84 -7.01 -1.59
C LYS A 261 -0.24 -7.87 -2.26
N LEU A 262 -1.53 -7.49 -2.12
CA LEU A 262 -2.62 -8.18 -2.81
C LEU A 262 -2.45 -8.05 -4.33
N ASN A 263 -2.14 -6.85 -4.80
CA ASN A 263 -1.94 -6.59 -6.22
C ASN A 263 -0.64 -7.22 -6.75
N GLU A 264 0.42 -7.30 -5.94
CA GLU A 264 1.65 -8.04 -6.27
C GLU A 264 1.39 -9.54 -6.42
N TYR A 265 0.60 -10.14 -5.51
CA TYR A 265 0.21 -11.55 -5.61
C TYR A 265 -0.58 -11.84 -6.88
N LEU A 266 -1.61 -11.03 -7.16
CA LEU A 266 -2.44 -11.19 -8.35
C LEU A 266 -1.67 -10.91 -9.64
N ALA A 267 -0.68 -10.00 -9.63
CA ALA A 267 0.18 -9.73 -10.79
C ALA A 267 1.08 -10.92 -11.17
N LEU A 268 1.39 -11.79 -10.20
CA LEU A 268 2.08 -13.06 -10.41
C LEU A 268 1.11 -14.23 -10.66
N GLY A 269 -0.18 -13.96 -10.86
CA GLY A 269 -1.20 -14.98 -11.13
C GLY A 269 -1.54 -15.86 -9.93
N LYS A 270 -1.15 -15.48 -8.71
CA LYS A 270 -1.37 -16.30 -7.52
C LYS A 270 -2.82 -16.26 -7.05
N VAL A 271 -3.29 -17.36 -6.47
CA VAL A 271 -4.54 -17.39 -5.71
C VAL A 271 -4.33 -16.64 -4.41
N VAL A 272 -5.24 -15.73 -4.09
CA VAL A 272 -5.20 -14.91 -2.89
C VAL A 272 -6.45 -15.17 -2.06
N VAL A 273 -6.28 -15.62 -0.83
CA VAL A 273 -7.35 -15.67 0.17
C VAL A 273 -7.11 -14.53 1.17
N ALA A 274 -8.11 -13.69 1.35
CA ALA A 274 -7.99 -12.47 2.14
C ALA A 274 -9.16 -12.28 3.10
N SER A 275 -8.88 -11.70 4.27
CA SER A 275 -9.87 -11.15 5.20
C SER A 275 -9.47 -9.72 5.61
N GLY A 276 -10.41 -8.95 6.20
CA GLY A 276 -10.18 -7.57 6.58
C GLY A 276 -9.86 -6.64 5.40
N VAL A 277 -10.33 -7.00 4.21
CA VAL A 277 -10.25 -6.22 2.96
C VAL A 277 -11.62 -6.22 2.29
N THR A 278 -11.89 -5.22 1.45
CA THR A 278 -13.11 -5.16 0.63
C THR A 278 -12.79 -5.21 -0.86
N LYS A 279 -13.75 -5.65 -1.67
CA LYS A 279 -13.63 -5.67 -3.13
C LYS A 279 -14.34 -4.47 -3.74
N GLU A 280 -13.70 -3.79 -4.66
CA GLU A 280 -14.32 -2.77 -5.52
C GLU A 280 -14.66 -3.34 -6.90
N GLU A 281 -13.94 -4.36 -7.35
CA GLU A 281 -14.18 -5.01 -8.62
C GLU A 281 -14.08 -6.54 -8.51
N LYS A 282 -14.63 -7.24 -9.50
CA LYS A 282 -14.45 -8.68 -9.61
C LYS A 282 -13.02 -8.97 -10.08
N ARG A 283 -12.26 -9.72 -9.29
CA ARG A 283 -10.89 -10.14 -9.60
C ARG A 283 -10.82 -11.67 -9.60
N LYS A 284 -10.31 -12.27 -10.67
CA LYS A 284 -9.98 -13.69 -10.71
C LYS A 284 -8.88 -13.99 -9.69
N ASN A 285 -8.89 -15.21 -9.20
CA ASN A 285 -7.94 -15.70 -8.20
C ASN A 285 -7.95 -14.89 -6.87
N LEU A 286 -8.98 -14.07 -6.61
CA LEU A 286 -9.15 -13.35 -5.34
C LEU A 286 -10.41 -13.79 -4.63
N MET A 287 -10.24 -14.43 -3.47
CA MET A 287 -11.30 -14.75 -2.52
C MET A 287 -11.19 -13.86 -1.28
N VAL A 288 -12.24 -13.11 -0.98
CA VAL A 288 -12.34 -12.32 0.23
C VAL A 288 -13.44 -12.90 1.09
N VAL A 289 -13.09 -13.27 2.32
CA VAL A 289 -13.97 -13.93 3.29
C VAL A 289 -13.88 -13.23 4.64
N LYS A 290 -14.75 -13.61 5.57
CA LYS A 290 -14.61 -13.19 6.97
C LYS A 290 -13.41 -13.89 7.62
N ALA A 291 -12.86 -13.29 8.68
CA ALA A 291 -11.69 -13.85 9.36
C ALA A 291 -11.95 -15.27 9.92
N GLU A 292 -13.19 -15.57 10.34
CA GLU A 292 -13.62 -16.87 10.84
C GLU A 292 -13.65 -17.94 9.75
N GLU A 293 -13.86 -17.56 8.50
CA GLU A 293 -13.99 -18.44 7.33
C GLU A 293 -12.65 -18.77 6.68
N LEU A 294 -11.55 -18.16 7.14
CA LEU A 294 -10.23 -18.28 6.50
C LEU A 294 -9.72 -19.70 6.39
N VAL A 295 -9.91 -20.53 7.43
CA VAL A 295 -9.44 -21.93 7.44
C VAL A 295 -10.10 -22.71 6.30
N GLU A 296 -11.43 -22.61 6.20
CA GLU A 296 -12.19 -23.32 5.17
C GLU A 296 -11.87 -22.79 3.77
N ALA A 297 -11.84 -21.47 3.61
CA ALA A 297 -11.49 -20.84 2.35
C ALA A 297 -10.07 -21.23 1.86
N VAL A 298 -9.11 -21.34 2.76
CA VAL A 298 -7.76 -21.82 2.43
C VAL A 298 -7.82 -23.27 1.97
N ARG A 299 -8.48 -24.18 2.71
CA ARG A 299 -8.62 -25.60 2.33
C ARG A 299 -9.27 -25.76 0.95
N GLU A 300 -10.38 -25.08 0.70
CA GLU A 300 -11.06 -25.10 -0.59
C GLU A 300 -10.14 -24.67 -1.74
N ASN A 301 -9.37 -23.60 -1.53
CA ASN A 301 -8.51 -23.04 -2.58
C ASN A 301 -7.19 -23.84 -2.78
N LEU A 302 -6.76 -24.62 -1.81
CA LEU A 302 -5.68 -25.58 -1.99
C LEU A 302 -6.08 -26.72 -2.93
N MET A 303 -7.36 -27.09 -2.94
CA MET A 303 -7.91 -28.16 -3.80
C MET A 303 -8.30 -27.68 -5.20
N ARG A 304 -8.38 -26.38 -5.42
CA ARG A 304 -8.77 -25.79 -6.72
C ARG A 304 -7.56 -25.48 -7.58
N GLU A 305 -7.70 -25.67 -8.88
CA GLU A 305 -6.76 -25.09 -9.84
C GLU A 305 -7.02 -23.57 -9.95
N PRO A 306 -5.94 -22.75 -10.07
CA PRO A 306 -6.08 -21.33 -10.32
C PRO A 306 -6.88 -21.05 -11.60
N GLU A 307 -7.72 -20.02 -11.57
CA GLU A 307 -8.42 -19.58 -12.77
C GLU A 307 -7.40 -19.12 -13.84
N LYS A 308 -7.64 -19.50 -15.09
CA LYS A 308 -6.80 -19.02 -16.21
C LYS A 308 -6.97 -17.51 -16.38
N LEU A 309 -5.86 -16.81 -16.35
CA LEU A 309 -5.80 -15.37 -16.53
C LEU A 309 -5.52 -15.00 -17.99
N SER A 310 -6.23 -14.00 -18.50
CA SER A 310 -5.93 -13.31 -19.75
C SER A 310 -5.10 -12.05 -19.47
N ALA A 311 -4.55 -11.42 -20.49
CA ALA A 311 -3.81 -10.17 -20.36
C ALA A 311 -4.64 -9.05 -19.70
N GLU A 312 -5.97 -9.07 -19.87
CA GLU A 312 -6.89 -8.10 -19.32
C GLU A 312 -7.13 -8.26 -17.80
N ASP A 313 -6.88 -9.45 -17.26
CA ASP A 313 -7.06 -9.74 -15.83
C ASP A 313 -5.94 -9.10 -14.99
N TYR A 314 -4.77 -8.87 -15.58
CA TYR A 314 -3.64 -8.27 -14.89
C TYR A 314 -3.81 -6.76 -14.73
N ARG A 315 -3.39 -6.24 -13.59
CA ARG A 315 -3.40 -4.82 -13.26
C ARG A 315 -1.98 -4.37 -12.94
N PHE A 316 -1.46 -3.46 -13.76
CA PHE A 316 -0.14 -2.86 -13.57
C PHE A 316 -0.24 -1.35 -13.48
N TRP A 317 0.81 -0.73 -12.94
CA TRP A 317 0.87 0.70 -12.69
C TRP A 317 0.66 1.57 -13.95
N ASP A 318 1.10 1.12 -15.11
CA ASP A 318 0.96 1.81 -16.40
C ASP A 318 -0.51 2.18 -16.74
N ARG A 319 -1.49 1.47 -16.18
CA ARG A 319 -2.91 1.86 -16.28
C ARG A 319 -3.22 3.20 -15.63
N ASN A 320 -2.36 3.67 -14.74
CA ASN A 320 -2.50 4.95 -14.04
C ASN A 320 -1.92 6.14 -14.82
N ASP A 321 -1.09 5.91 -15.85
CA ASP A 321 -0.33 6.97 -16.52
C ASP A 321 -1.22 8.08 -17.10
N GLN A 322 -2.35 7.68 -17.71
CA GLN A 322 -3.31 8.65 -18.24
C GLN A 322 -4.02 9.42 -17.12
N ILE A 323 -4.43 8.73 -16.04
CA ILE A 323 -5.11 9.36 -14.90
C ILE A 323 -4.17 10.35 -14.19
N ILE A 324 -2.88 9.98 -14.06
CA ILE A 324 -1.85 10.86 -13.49
C ILE A 324 -1.67 12.08 -14.39
N ARG A 325 -1.57 11.90 -15.70
CA ARG A 325 -1.47 13.01 -16.67
C ARG A 325 -2.65 13.98 -16.50
N GLU A 326 -3.88 13.46 -16.50
CA GLU A 326 -5.09 14.26 -16.33
C GLU A 326 -5.13 15.01 -15.00
N ALA A 327 -4.63 14.39 -13.92
CA ALA A 327 -4.56 15.04 -12.61
C ALA A 327 -3.64 16.26 -12.61
N TYR A 328 -2.53 16.22 -13.37
CA TYR A 328 -1.60 17.33 -13.47
C TYR A 328 -1.96 18.37 -14.53
N GLU A 329 -2.61 17.98 -15.63
CA GLU A 329 -3.09 18.89 -16.65
C GLU A 329 -4.34 19.68 -16.22
N SER A 330 -5.08 19.15 -15.23
CA SER A 330 -6.29 19.79 -14.71
C SER A 330 -6.02 20.91 -13.69
N LEU A 331 -4.75 21.21 -13.38
CA LEU A 331 -4.35 22.26 -12.44
C LEU A 331 -4.33 23.64 -13.13
#